data_9457473b4601a2f3441c17172a1212a4
#
_entry.id   9457473b4601a2f3441c17172a1212a4
#
_cell.length_a   1.000
_cell.length_b   1.000
_cell.length_c   1.000
_cell.angle_alpha   90.00
_cell.angle_beta   90.00
_cell.angle_gamma   90.00
#
_symmetry.space_group_name_H-M   'P 1'
#
loop_
_entity.id
_entity.type
_entity.pdbx_description
1 polymer ?
#
loop_
_entity_poly.entity_id
_entity_poly.type
_entity_poly.pdbx_seq_one_letter_code
_entity_poly.pdbx_strand_id
1 'polypeptide(L)'
;MKSIIAETNRWSSQKRLVGALLCCVLGLSIVLAKEESDMPSLVARFTKFYQTKQFSKAAPIAEKILQIKEQTLGPDNRGTAVAANNLAEVYRYMGQYAKAEPLYQRALTIFEKELGPEHPDVASVLNNVALLYSETGEYAKAESIYQRVLKIREAAFGPDNPETAETLNALAALYYYMGQYAKAEPLYQRALKIREKAFGPNNPKTAYTLNDLGALYVAQDDYAKAEKLFQRALKIREKSLGPNHPDTAVTMQNLAATYRDMGQYKKAEQLFQRALAVTEKTSGPDHPNTAWIVNNIGTVYHAMGKYSEAESYFQRALKIREKMLGPDHPDTGSTLSALALDYQDMHEYAKAESLYQRALAISEKVHGPESAAAAGNLHELALLYFYQKDYAKSEPLYQKALAISEKVSGPDSTDTAATLASLGGLYDHMGQFAKAEPLELRALRIYEKALGPEHPLTATAAGNLGRLYCDKGEFAKAEPLELRALKIEEKKLGPDHLDTAKTLDNLGDLYFETGQYAKAEPLYQRALKIREKILGPEHSSVAETLDDLAALYWAKGQSAKAEPVSQRAAGIRANLKQNRPAETN
;
A
#
# COMPACT_ATOMS: atom_id res chain seq x y z
N MET A 1 -65.12 60.29 -18.29
CA MET A 1 -64.19 60.30 -17.11
C MET A 1 -63.72 58.96 -16.63
N LYS A 2 -64.45 57.83 -16.79
CA LYS A 2 -63.97 56.49 -16.30
C LYS A 2 -62.90 55.85 -17.18
N SER A 3 -62.76 56.26 -18.47
CA SER A 3 -61.76 55.69 -19.39
C SER A 3 -60.33 56.26 -19.23
N ILE A 4 -60.26 57.55 -18.84
CA ILE A 4 -58.97 58.26 -18.65
C ILE A 4 -58.29 57.86 -17.32
N ILE A 5 -59.05 57.50 -16.28
CA ILE A 5 -58.48 57.03 -15.02
C ILE A 5 -57.87 55.57 -15.17
N ALA A 6 -58.45 54.77 -16.03
CA ALA A 6 -57.90 53.40 -16.30
C ALA A 6 -56.57 53.41 -17.08
N GLU A 7 -56.40 54.35 -17.98
CA GLU A 7 -55.13 54.48 -18.76
C GLU A 7 -54.01 55.10 -17.90
N THR A 8 -54.30 56.08 -17.04
CA THR A 8 -53.29 56.68 -16.15
C THR A 8 -52.80 55.68 -15.08
N ASN A 9 -53.67 54.82 -14.58
CA ASN A 9 -53.24 53.74 -13.66
C ASN A 9 -52.42 52.65 -14.34
N ARG A 10 -52.65 52.30 -15.61
CA ARG A 10 -51.88 51.37 -16.39
C ARG A 10 -50.48 51.92 -16.70
N TRP A 11 -50.34 53.19 -17.01
CA TRP A 11 -49.05 53.86 -17.20
C TRP A 11 -48.24 54.03 -15.93
N SER A 12 -48.89 54.25 -14.80
CA SER A 12 -48.22 54.35 -13.50
C SER A 12 -47.71 52.98 -13.00
N SER A 13 -48.44 51.90 -13.27
CA SER A 13 -48.02 50.54 -12.93
C SER A 13 -46.89 50.03 -13.82
N GLN A 14 -46.91 50.35 -15.14
CA GLN A 14 -45.81 50.02 -16.03
C GLN A 14 -44.52 50.79 -15.69
N LYS A 15 -44.61 52.10 -15.35
CA LYS A 15 -43.45 52.89 -14.90
C LYS A 15 -42.88 52.36 -13.55
N ARG A 16 -43.72 51.87 -12.63
CA ARG A 16 -43.25 51.23 -11.41
C ARG A 16 -42.60 49.88 -11.63
N LEU A 17 -43.12 49.08 -12.58
CA LEU A 17 -42.50 47.81 -12.98
C LEU A 17 -41.15 48.01 -13.68
N VAL A 18 -41.05 48.98 -14.62
CA VAL A 18 -39.81 49.33 -15.28
C VAL A 18 -38.81 49.94 -14.30
N GLY A 19 -39.24 50.77 -13.37
CA GLY A 19 -38.40 51.32 -12.32
C GLY A 19 -37.88 50.24 -11.34
N ALA A 20 -38.72 49.29 -10.96
CA ALA A 20 -38.32 48.15 -10.12
C ALA A 20 -37.35 47.21 -10.85
N LEU A 21 -37.58 46.95 -12.16
CA LEU A 21 -36.65 46.19 -13.00
C LEU A 21 -35.29 46.90 -13.16
N LEU A 22 -35.30 48.24 -13.40
CA LEU A 22 -34.06 49.02 -13.46
C LEU A 22 -33.30 49.04 -12.13
N CYS A 23 -33.98 49.16 -11.00
CA CYS A 23 -33.36 49.08 -9.68
C CYS A 23 -32.81 47.71 -9.38
N CYS A 24 -33.50 46.64 -9.78
CA CYS A 24 -32.98 45.26 -9.66
C CYS A 24 -31.75 45.05 -10.56
N VAL A 25 -31.76 45.52 -11.81
CA VAL A 25 -30.63 45.40 -12.73
C VAL A 25 -29.44 46.24 -12.27
N LEU A 26 -29.66 47.48 -11.81
CA LEU A 26 -28.62 48.34 -11.22
C LEU A 26 -28.07 47.76 -9.92
N GLY A 27 -28.95 47.25 -9.04
CA GLY A 27 -28.56 46.56 -7.81
C GLY A 27 -27.73 45.32 -8.10
N LEU A 28 -28.13 44.50 -9.07
CA LEU A 28 -27.39 43.33 -9.50
C LEU A 28 -26.02 43.71 -10.11
N SER A 29 -25.98 44.77 -10.93
CA SER A 29 -24.72 45.25 -11.51
C SER A 29 -23.74 45.81 -10.48
N ILE A 30 -24.23 46.48 -9.42
CA ILE A 30 -23.40 46.99 -8.33
C ILE A 30 -22.86 45.82 -7.47
N VAL A 31 -23.67 44.81 -7.21
CA VAL A 31 -23.26 43.60 -6.46
C VAL A 31 -22.20 42.84 -7.26
N LEU A 32 -22.40 42.63 -8.56
CA LEU A 32 -21.47 41.98 -9.44
C LEU A 32 -20.14 42.76 -9.55
N ALA A 33 -20.17 44.08 -9.69
CA ALA A 33 -18.97 44.91 -9.73
C ALA A 33 -18.18 44.85 -8.41
N LYS A 34 -18.86 44.77 -7.26
CA LYS A 34 -18.23 44.59 -5.95
C LYS A 34 -17.62 43.18 -5.81
N GLU A 35 -18.35 42.16 -6.23
CA GLU A 35 -17.83 40.76 -6.23
C GLU A 35 -16.64 40.58 -7.18
N GLU A 36 -16.64 41.24 -8.33
CA GLU A 36 -15.53 41.25 -9.26
C GLU A 36 -14.29 41.99 -8.68
N SER A 37 -14.50 43.07 -7.93
CA SER A 37 -13.42 43.77 -7.23
C SER A 37 -12.78 42.95 -6.12
N ASP A 38 -13.50 41.99 -5.53
CA ASP A 38 -12.99 41.06 -4.51
C ASP A 38 -12.29 39.80 -5.10
N MET A 39 -12.37 39.58 -6.42
CA MET A 39 -11.85 38.42 -7.09
C MET A 39 -10.36 38.15 -6.79
N PRO A 40 -9.44 39.15 -6.86
CA PRO A 40 -8.03 38.90 -6.53
C PRO A 40 -7.84 38.38 -5.10
N SER A 41 -8.62 38.87 -4.15
CA SER A 41 -8.59 38.40 -2.75
C SER A 41 -9.10 36.97 -2.61
N LEU A 42 -10.17 36.60 -3.31
CA LEU A 42 -10.72 35.26 -3.34
C LEU A 42 -9.71 34.27 -3.95
N VAL A 43 -9.09 34.62 -5.07
CA VAL A 43 -8.07 33.79 -5.74
C VAL A 43 -6.86 33.62 -4.82
N ALA A 44 -6.38 34.68 -4.17
CA ALA A 44 -5.24 34.58 -3.23
C ALA A 44 -5.56 33.66 -2.04
N ARG A 45 -6.77 33.76 -1.46
CA ARG A 45 -7.23 32.88 -0.38
C ARG A 45 -7.40 31.44 -0.84
N PHE A 46 -7.99 31.22 -2.01
CA PHE A 46 -8.09 29.91 -2.63
C PHE A 46 -6.71 29.27 -2.80
N THR A 47 -5.79 30.00 -3.44
CA THR A 47 -4.42 29.52 -3.68
C THR A 47 -3.72 29.16 -2.36
N LYS A 48 -3.86 30.00 -1.32
CA LYS A 48 -3.31 29.72 0.01
C LYS A 48 -3.85 28.42 0.59
N PHE A 49 -5.17 28.22 0.62
CA PHE A 49 -5.78 27.03 1.20
C PHE A 49 -5.50 25.79 0.34
N TYR A 50 -5.47 25.93 -0.96
CA TYR A 50 -5.11 24.85 -1.90
C TYR A 50 -3.66 24.39 -1.68
N GLN A 51 -2.71 25.31 -1.65
CA GLN A 51 -1.27 25.01 -1.43
C GLN A 51 -1.02 24.38 -0.05
N THR A 52 -1.78 24.80 0.97
CA THR A 52 -1.69 24.23 2.32
C THR A 52 -2.58 22.99 2.52
N LYS A 53 -3.14 22.42 1.45
CA LYS A 53 -3.99 21.22 1.43
C LYS A 53 -5.23 21.31 2.36
N GLN A 54 -5.69 22.54 2.65
CA GLN A 54 -6.91 22.79 3.43
C GLN A 54 -8.15 22.81 2.53
N PHE A 55 -8.42 21.67 1.86
CA PHE A 55 -9.43 21.58 0.80
C PHE A 55 -10.85 21.88 1.27
N SER A 56 -11.22 21.54 2.50
CA SER A 56 -12.51 21.91 3.10
C SER A 56 -12.72 23.42 3.21
N LYS A 57 -11.64 24.20 3.35
CA LYS A 57 -11.69 25.67 3.34
C LYS A 57 -11.56 26.24 1.93
N ALA A 58 -10.91 25.52 1.03
CA ALA A 58 -10.76 25.93 -0.38
C ALA A 58 -12.08 25.77 -1.17
N ALA A 59 -12.85 24.71 -0.90
CA ALA A 59 -14.07 24.39 -1.64
C ALA A 59 -15.09 25.53 -1.70
N PRO A 60 -15.56 26.13 -0.60
CA PRO A 60 -16.55 27.21 -0.65
C PRO A 60 -16.03 28.48 -1.34
N ILE A 61 -14.70 28.68 -1.37
CA ILE A 61 -14.11 29.80 -2.10
C ILE A 61 -14.09 29.51 -3.60
N ALA A 62 -13.73 28.27 -4.00
CA ALA A 62 -13.77 27.85 -5.39
C ALA A 62 -15.19 27.86 -5.97
N GLU A 63 -16.21 27.45 -5.19
CA GLU A 63 -17.63 27.55 -5.55
C GLU A 63 -18.01 29.02 -5.82
N LYS A 64 -17.61 29.93 -4.93
CA LYS A 64 -17.88 31.36 -5.10
C LYS A 64 -17.17 31.94 -6.33
N ILE A 65 -15.91 31.55 -6.58
CA ILE A 65 -15.16 31.95 -7.79
C ILE A 65 -15.88 31.48 -9.06
N LEU A 66 -16.33 30.21 -9.09
CA LEU A 66 -17.08 29.67 -10.21
C LEU A 66 -18.38 30.45 -10.44
N GLN A 67 -19.17 30.69 -9.40
CA GLN A 67 -20.41 31.47 -9.45
C GLN A 67 -20.19 32.88 -10.04
N ILE A 68 -19.17 33.59 -9.57
CA ILE A 68 -18.87 34.95 -10.08
C ILE A 68 -18.46 34.86 -11.55
N LYS A 69 -17.63 33.87 -11.94
CA LYS A 69 -17.22 33.68 -13.35
C LYS A 69 -18.40 33.34 -14.25
N GLU A 70 -19.35 32.54 -13.81
CA GLU A 70 -20.59 32.25 -14.56
C GLU A 70 -21.44 33.52 -14.78
N GLN A 71 -21.54 34.36 -13.76
CA GLN A 71 -22.34 35.59 -13.85
C GLN A 71 -21.67 36.68 -14.68
N THR A 72 -20.34 36.79 -14.63
CA THR A 72 -19.59 37.85 -15.32
C THR A 72 -19.17 37.50 -16.74
N LEU A 73 -18.77 36.26 -16.98
CA LEU A 73 -18.24 35.80 -18.27
C LEU A 73 -19.22 34.89 -19.04
N GLY A 74 -20.24 34.39 -18.35
CA GLY A 74 -21.16 33.39 -18.87
C GLY A 74 -20.74 31.94 -18.62
N PRO A 75 -21.72 30.99 -18.70
CA PRO A 75 -21.52 29.61 -18.34
C PRO A 75 -20.56 28.85 -19.26
N ASP A 76 -20.42 29.27 -20.53
CA ASP A 76 -19.63 28.58 -21.57
C ASP A 76 -18.30 29.29 -21.85
N ASN A 77 -17.85 30.19 -20.99
CA ASN A 77 -16.60 30.91 -21.16
C ASN A 77 -15.40 30.10 -20.63
N ARG A 78 -14.25 30.21 -21.27
CA ARG A 78 -12.99 29.57 -20.84
C ARG A 78 -12.61 29.88 -19.39
N GLY A 79 -12.80 31.13 -18.93
CA GLY A 79 -12.55 31.51 -17.53
C GLY A 79 -13.45 30.76 -16.54
N THR A 80 -14.69 30.50 -16.94
CA THR A 80 -15.64 29.66 -16.16
C THR A 80 -15.21 28.20 -16.19
N ALA A 81 -14.74 27.68 -17.32
CA ALA A 81 -14.22 26.32 -17.42
C ALA A 81 -12.97 26.10 -16.54
N VAL A 82 -12.05 27.08 -16.46
CA VAL A 82 -10.91 27.03 -15.54
C VAL A 82 -11.38 26.95 -14.09
N ALA A 83 -12.37 27.79 -13.70
CA ALA A 83 -12.90 27.77 -12.35
C ALA A 83 -13.61 26.43 -12.01
N ALA A 84 -14.36 25.88 -12.96
CA ALA A 84 -15.00 24.57 -12.83
C ALA A 84 -13.95 23.45 -12.65
N ASN A 85 -12.90 23.44 -13.47
CA ASN A 85 -11.79 22.46 -13.33
C ASN A 85 -11.10 22.56 -11.97
N ASN A 86 -10.84 23.78 -11.47
CA ASN A 86 -10.21 23.97 -10.16
C ASN A 86 -11.11 23.52 -9.00
N LEU A 87 -12.42 23.77 -9.09
CA LEU A 87 -13.39 23.28 -8.12
C LEU A 87 -13.49 21.75 -8.15
N ALA A 88 -13.53 21.16 -9.34
CA ALA A 88 -13.52 19.73 -9.54
C ALA A 88 -12.29 19.08 -8.90
N GLU A 89 -11.11 19.67 -9.06
CA GLU A 89 -9.88 19.22 -8.45
C GLU A 89 -9.93 19.24 -6.91
N VAL A 90 -10.51 20.31 -6.33
CA VAL A 90 -10.73 20.38 -4.87
C VAL A 90 -11.67 19.27 -4.41
N TYR A 91 -12.80 19.05 -5.10
CA TYR A 91 -13.70 17.95 -4.76
C TYR A 91 -13.07 16.57 -4.90
N ARG A 92 -12.22 16.37 -5.92
CA ARG A 92 -11.44 15.14 -6.08
C ARG A 92 -10.54 14.89 -4.87
N TYR A 93 -9.78 15.91 -4.42
CA TYR A 93 -8.95 15.80 -3.21
C TYR A 93 -9.75 15.58 -1.91
N MET A 94 -11.03 15.95 -1.91
CA MET A 94 -11.96 15.67 -0.79
C MET A 94 -12.63 14.29 -0.91
N GLY A 95 -12.33 13.49 -1.93
CA GLY A 95 -12.99 12.22 -2.22
C GLY A 95 -14.44 12.36 -2.69
N GLN A 96 -14.89 13.59 -3.02
CA GLN A 96 -16.24 13.86 -3.49
C GLN A 96 -16.35 13.71 -5.01
N TYR A 97 -16.00 12.51 -5.51
CA TYR A 97 -15.86 12.20 -6.93
C TYR A 97 -17.13 12.48 -7.73
N ALA A 98 -18.29 12.16 -7.20
CA ALA A 98 -19.58 12.43 -7.84
C ALA A 98 -19.87 13.92 -8.08
N LYS A 99 -19.23 14.84 -7.31
CA LYS A 99 -19.31 16.28 -7.57
C LYS A 99 -18.21 16.75 -8.54
N ALA A 100 -17.06 16.09 -8.52
CA ALA A 100 -15.92 16.47 -9.37
C ALA A 100 -16.18 16.13 -10.84
N GLU A 101 -16.71 14.96 -11.14
CA GLU A 101 -16.89 14.45 -12.51
C GLU A 101 -17.67 15.41 -13.43
N PRO A 102 -18.90 15.87 -13.07
CA PRO A 102 -19.66 16.76 -13.96
C PRO A 102 -18.98 18.10 -14.18
N LEU A 103 -18.21 18.61 -13.22
CA LEU A 103 -17.46 19.86 -13.38
C LEU A 103 -16.28 19.70 -14.35
N TYR A 104 -15.56 18.56 -14.27
CA TYR A 104 -14.52 18.24 -15.25
C TYR A 104 -15.08 18.05 -16.65
N GLN A 105 -16.20 17.34 -16.81
CA GLN A 105 -16.85 17.14 -18.11
C GLN A 105 -17.30 18.47 -18.72
N ARG A 106 -17.87 19.34 -17.90
CA ARG A 106 -18.25 20.68 -18.33
C ARG A 106 -17.02 21.49 -18.80
N ALA A 107 -15.96 21.49 -17.99
CA ALA A 107 -14.73 22.19 -18.33
C ALA A 107 -14.15 21.65 -19.66
N LEU A 108 -14.10 20.34 -19.82
CA LEU A 108 -13.61 19.66 -21.02
C LEU A 108 -14.42 20.10 -22.25
N THR A 109 -15.75 20.04 -22.18
CA THR A 109 -16.64 20.44 -23.29
C THR A 109 -16.37 21.88 -23.77
N ILE A 110 -16.19 22.80 -22.81
CA ILE A 110 -15.92 24.21 -23.13
C ILE A 110 -14.53 24.35 -23.78
N PHE A 111 -13.49 23.71 -23.21
CA PHE A 111 -12.15 23.78 -23.77
C PHE A 111 -12.06 23.16 -25.17
N GLU A 112 -12.71 22.00 -25.40
CA GLU A 112 -12.74 21.37 -26.73
C GLU A 112 -13.47 22.23 -27.76
N LYS A 113 -14.57 22.88 -27.38
CA LYS A 113 -15.33 23.78 -28.24
C LYS A 113 -14.54 25.04 -28.64
N GLU A 114 -13.82 25.62 -27.67
CA GLU A 114 -13.09 26.89 -27.90
C GLU A 114 -11.72 26.70 -28.58
N LEU A 115 -10.99 25.63 -28.21
CA LEU A 115 -9.60 25.46 -28.61
C LEU A 115 -9.37 24.30 -29.59
N GLY A 116 -10.37 23.44 -29.72
CA GLY A 116 -10.26 22.20 -30.46
C GLY A 116 -9.75 21.03 -29.60
N PRO A 117 -10.10 19.79 -29.98
CA PRO A 117 -9.89 18.60 -29.16
C PRO A 117 -8.41 18.18 -28.96
N GLU A 118 -7.50 18.71 -29.77
CA GLU A 118 -6.06 18.39 -29.76
C GLU A 118 -5.22 19.51 -29.11
N HIS A 119 -5.87 20.49 -28.45
CA HIS A 119 -5.13 21.60 -27.83
C HIS A 119 -4.47 21.15 -26.49
N PRO A 120 -3.26 21.63 -26.16
CA PRO A 120 -2.58 21.28 -24.90
C PRO A 120 -3.38 21.56 -23.62
N ASP A 121 -4.18 22.63 -23.59
CA ASP A 121 -5.02 22.93 -22.44
C ASP A 121 -6.15 21.89 -22.24
N VAL A 122 -6.67 21.33 -23.36
CA VAL A 122 -7.60 20.18 -23.31
C VAL A 122 -6.91 18.97 -22.69
N ALA A 123 -5.65 18.71 -23.06
CA ALA A 123 -4.87 17.64 -22.45
C ALA A 123 -4.69 17.82 -20.92
N SER A 124 -4.60 19.05 -20.44
CA SER A 124 -4.50 19.32 -18.98
C SER A 124 -5.79 18.96 -18.25
N VAL A 125 -6.96 19.29 -18.80
CA VAL A 125 -8.26 18.90 -18.24
C VAL A 125 -8.44 17.37 -18.32
N LEU A 126 -8.13 16.77 -19.47
CA LEU A 126 -8.18 15.31 -19.67
C LEU A 126 -7.30 14.58 -18.65
N ASN A 127 -6.11 15.10 -18.35
CA ASN A 127 -5.24 14.52 -17.33
C ASN A 127 -5.92 14.47 -15.95
N ASN A 128 -6.65 15.52 -15.58
CA ASN A 128 -7.40 15.56 -14.32
C ASN A 128 -8.60 14.58 -14.31
N VAL A 129 -9.28 14.44 -15.47
CA VAL A 129 -10.33 13.42 -15.65
C VAL A 129 -9.77 12.02 -15.55
N ALA A 130 -8.59 11.76 -16.13
CA ALA A 130 -7.93 10.45 -16.03
C ALA A 130 -7.51 10.13 -14.60
N LEU A 131 -7.01 11.11 -13.85
CA LEU A 131 -6.72 10.96 -12.42
C LEU A 131 -7.98 10.59 -11.63
N LEU A 132 -9.11 11.27 -11.88
CA LEU A 132 -10.39 10.94 -11.25
C LEU A 132 -10.78 9.49 -11.51
N TYR A 133 -10.76 9.04 -12.78
CA TYR A 133 -11.10 7.65 -13.12
C TYR A 133 -10.11 6.63 -12.56
N SER A 134 -8.83 7.01 -12.40
CA SER A 134 -7.84 6.17 -11.74
C SER A 134 -8.17 5.98 -10.25
N GLU A 135 -8.59 7.05 -9.57
CA GLU A 135 -8.94 7.03 -8.15
C GLU A 135 -10.29 6.33 -7.87
N THR A 136 -11.20 6.31 -8.85
CA THR A 136 -12.48 5.58 -8.76
C THR A 136 -12.40 4.13 -9.23
N GLY A 137 -11.21 3.66 -9.67
CA GLY A 137 -11.01 2.29 -10.13
C GLY A 137 -11.46 2.03 -11.58
N GLU A 138 -11.86 3.05 -12.31
CA GLU A 138 -12.29 2.95 -13.72
C GLU A 138 -11.07 2.96 -14.66
N TYR A 139 -10.15 2.03 -14.44
CA TYR A 139 -8.80 2.02 -15.06
C TYR A 139 -8.81 2.01 -16.58
N ALA A 140 -9.77 1.32 -17.21
CA ALA A 140 -9.88 1.28 -18.67
C ALA A 140 -10.19 2.66 -19.29
N LYS A 141 -11.06 3.45 -18.60
CA LYS A 141 -11.33 4.83 -19.03
C LYS A 141 -10.11 5.73 -18.81
N ALA A 142 -9.45 5.59 -17.65
CA ALA A 142 -8.25 6.36 -17.35
C ALA A 142 -7.13 6.07 -18.37
N GLU A 143 -6.89 4.81 -18.73
CA GLU A 143 -5.89 4.41 -19.72
C GLU A 143 -6.14 5.07 -21.08
N SER A 144 -7.37 4.96 -21.59
CA SER A 144 -7.75 5.59 -22.87
C SER A 144 -7.51 7.10 -22.88
N ILE A 145 -7.87 7.78 -21.78
CA ILE A 145 -7.69 9.22 -21.66
C ILE A 145 -6.21 9.59 -21.55
N TYR A 146 -5.40 8.90 -20.75
CA TYR A 146 -3.96 9.17 -20.66
C TYR A 146 -3.25 8.95 -22.00
N GLN A 147 -3.63 7.93 -22.78
CA GLN A 147 -3.09 7.72 -24.12
C GLN A 147 -3.43 8.89 -25.05
N ARG A 148 -4.65 9.44 -24.97
CA ARG A 148 -5.03 10.65 -25.70
C ARG A 148 -4.22 11.86 -25.25
N VAL A 149 -4.07 12.08 -23.94
CA VAL A 149 -3.23 13.14 -23.37
C VAL A 149 -1.79 13.05 -23.86
N LEU A 150 -1.23 11.84 -23.85
CA LEU A 150 0.14 11.58 -24.30
C LEU A 150 0.30 11.98 -25.78
N LYS A 151 -0.62 11.55 -26.64
CA LYS A 151 -0.61 11.89 -28.07
C LYS A 151 -0.66 13.41 -28.30
N ILE A 152 -1.54 14.13 -27.60
CA ILE A 152 -1.67 15.58 -27.71
C ILE A 152 -0.37 16.27 -27.25
N ARG A 153 0.18 15.88 -26.09
CA ARG A 153 1.41 16.48 -25.55
C ARG A 153 2.64 16.17 -26.41
N GLU A 154 2.76 14.96 -26.94
CA GLU A 154 3.84 14.62 -27.87
C GLU A 154 3.76 15.43 -29.17
N ALA A 155 2.57 15.63 -29.72
CA ALA A 155 2.38 16.45 -30.93
C ALA A 155 2.65 17.93 -30.68
N ALA A 156 2.23 18.47 -29.54
CA ALA A 156 2.35 19.89 -29.25
C ALA A 156 3.74 20.29 -28.71
N PHE A 157 4.35 19.49 -27.88
CA PHE A 157 5.58 19.83 -27.15
C PHE A 157 6.77 18.95 -27.53
N GLY A 158 6.52 17.84 -28.20
CA GLY A 158 7.52 16.84 -28.55
C GLY A 158 7.64 15.71 -27.53
N PRO A 159 8.23 14.57 -27.98
CA PRO A 159 8.31 13.35 -27.18
C PRO A 159 9.25 13.44 -25.96
N ASP A 160 10.16 14.41 -25.95
CA ASP A 160 11.17 14.63 -24.91
C ASP A 160 10.83 15.84 -24.00
N ASN A 161 9.60 16.33 -24.03
CA ASN A 161 9.20 17.47 -23.21
C ASN A 161 8.84 17.04 -21.77
N PRO A 162 9.13 17.86 -20.74
CA PRO A 162 8.72 17.59 -19.36
C PRO A 162 7.22 17.36 -19.14
N GLU A 163 6.35 18.02 -19.91
CA GLU A 163 4.90 17.79 -19.85
C GLU A 163 4.53 16.39 -20.35
N THR A 164 5.23 15.90 -21.39
CA THR A 164 5.11 14.52 -21.86
C THR A 164 5.55 13.53 -20.77
N ALA A 165 6.66 13.84 -20.05
CA ALA A 165 7.13 13.00 -18.97
C ALA A 165 6.14 12.93 -17.78
N GLU A 166 5.37 13.97 -17.53
CA GLU A 166 4.31 13.96 -16.51
C GLU A 166 3.22 12.95 -16.86
N THR A 167 2.75 12.96 -18.12
CA THR A 167 1.75 11.99 -18.58
C THR A 167 2.28 10.57 -18.57
N LEU A 168 3.53 10.37 -19.00
CA LEU A 168 4.18 9.06 -18.95
C LEU A 168 4.25 8.52 -17.52
N ASN A 169 4.58 9.38 -16.54
CA ASN A 169 4.62 9.01 -15.12
C ASN A 169 3.21 8.66 -14.60
N ALA A 170 2.18 9.42 -14.99
CA ALA A 170 0.80 9.15 -14.58
C ALA A 170 0.26 7.85 -15.18
N LEU A 171 0.53 7.61 -16.46
CA LEU A 171 0.14 6.35 -17.13
C LEU A 171 0.90 5.15 -16.57
N ALA A 172 2.18 5.32 -16.21
CA ALA A 172 2.96 4.29 -15.54
C ALA A 172 2.39 3.96 -14.15
N ALA A 173 1.98 4.99 -13.38
CA ALA A 173 1.31 4.81 -12.11
C ALA A 173 -0.03 4.06 -12.26
N LEU A 174 -0.80 4.36 -13.30
CA LEU A 174 -2.02 3.62 -13.61
C LEU A 174 -1.73 2.13 -13.85
N TYR A 175 -0.74 1.81 -14.68
CA TYR A 175 -0.34 0.42 -14.91
C TYR A 175 0.21 -0.25 -13.66
N TYR A 176 0.90 0.48 -12.78
CA TYR A 176 1.32 -0.02 -11.47
C TYR A 176 0.11 -0.45 -10.63
N TYR A 177 -0.93 0.39 -10.50
CA TYR A 177 -2.15 0.05 -9.77
C TYR A 177 -2.95 -1.10 -10.40
N MET A 178 -2.83 -1.29 -11.71
CA MET A 178 -3.40 -2.43 -12.44
C MET A 178 -2.56 -3.72 -12.29
N GLY A 179 -1.42 -3.70 -11.60
CA GLY A 179 -0.49 -4.82 -11.53
C GLY A 179 0.26 -5.12 -12.85
N GLN A 180 0.14 -4.24 -13.85
CA GLN A 180 0.76 -4.40 -15.17
C GLN A 180 2.19 -3.83 -15.19
N TYR A 181 3.04 -4.33 -14.32
CA TYR A 181 4.39 -3.80 -14.07
C TYR A 181 5.28 -3.76 -15.30
N ALA A 182 5.17 -4.75 -16.19
CA ALA A 182 5.91 -4.80 -17.46
C ALA A 182 5.56 -3.63 -18.42
N LYS A 183 4.35 -3.05 -18.31
CA LYS A 183 3.97 -1.85 -19.06
C LYS A 183 4.40 -0.57 -18.33
N ALA A 184 4.39 -0.56 -17.00
CA ALA A 184 4.74 0.60 -16.19
C ALA A 184 6.23 0.96 -16.29
N GLU A 185 7.11 -0.04 -16.22
CA GLU A 185 8.56 0.15 -16.15
C GLU A 185 9.13 1.02 -17.30
N PRO A 186 8.88 0.69 -18.58
CA PRO A 186 9.44 1.49 -19.69
C PRO A 186 8.92 2.92 -19.71
N LEU A 187 7.71 3.17 -19.23
CA LEU A 187 7.15 4.52 -19.15
C LEU A 187 7.82 5.36 -18.06
N TYR A 188 8.04 4.78 -16.86
CA TYR A 188 8.79 5.45 -15.81
C TYR A 188 10.24 5.72 -16.23
N GLN A 189 10.91 4.76 -16.88
CA GLN A 189 12.28 4.93 -17.36
C GLN A 189 12.37 6.04 -18.42
N ARG A 190 11.40 6.12 -19.33
CA ARG A 190 11.32 7.20 -20.33
C ARG A 190 11.07 8.55 -19.64
N ALA A 191 10.12 8.63 -18.71
CA ALA A 191 9.84 9.84 -17.94
C ALA A 191 11.08 10.32 -17.16
N LEU A 192 11.81 9.38 -16.53
CA LEU A 192 13.05 9.66 -15.82
C LEU A 192 14.11 10.28 -16.74
N LYS A 193 14.35 9.67 -17.89
CA LYS A 193 15.33 10.15 -18.89
C LYS A 193 15.00 11.57 -19.37
N ILE A 194 13.72 11.84 -19.64
CA ILE A 194 13.27 13.18 -20.05
C ILE A 194 13.51 14.18 -18.92
N ARG A 195 13.12 13.86 -17.68
CA ARG A 195 13.31 14.76 -16.52
C ARG A 195 14.77 15.01 -16.21
N GLU A 196 15.63 13.99 -16.32
CA GLU A 196 17.08 14.16 -16.15
C GLU A 196 17.69 15.09 -17.21
N LYS A 197 17.25 14.98 -18.46
CA LYS A 197 17.70 15.85 -19.56
C LYS A 197 17.20 17.28 -19.37
N ALA A 198 15.97 17.47 -18.96
CA ALA A 198 15.34 18.79 -18.88
C ALA A 198 15.70 19.57 -17.60
N PHE A 199 15.74 18.89 -16.46
CA PHE A 199 15.91 19.53 -15.15
C PHE A 199 17.24 19.19 -14.49
N GLY A 200 17.94 18.19 -15.02
CA GLY A 200 19.17 17.64 -14.43
C GLY A 200 18.91 16.46 -13.48
N PRO A 201 19.95 15.64 -13.24
CA PRO A 201 19.86 14.40 -12.47
C PRO A 201 19.59 14.61 -10.97
N ASN A 202 19.76 15.83 -10.47
CA ASN A 202 19.62 16.18 -9.05
C ASN A 202 18.43 17.11 -8.77
N ASN A 203 17.45 17.18 -9.68
CA ASN A 203 16.27 18.01 -9.49
C ASN A 203 15.18 17.27 -8.68
N PRO A 204 14.39 17.95 -7.83
CA PRO A 204 13.28 17.35 -7.11
C PRO A 204 12.24 16.64 -8.01
N LYS A 205 11.99 17.17 -9.21
CA LYS A 205 11.10 16.52 -10.20
C LYS A 205 11.65 15.18 -10.69
N THR A 206 12.98 15.05 -10.80
CA THR A 206 13.65 13.78 -11.10
C THR A 206 13.51 12.80 -9.94
N ALA A 207 13.64 13.29 -8.69
CA ALA A 207 13.46 12.47 -7.50
C ALA A 207 12.04 11.90 -7.36
N TYR A 208 11.03 12.59 -7.85
CA TYR A 208 9.65 12.09 -7.89
C TYR A 208 9.56 10.79 -8.72
N THR A 209 10.05 10.81 -9.96
CA THR A 209 10.03 9.60 -10.83
C THR A 209 10.91 8.48 -10.28
N LEU A 210 12.07 8.81 -9.66
CA LEU A 210 12.92 7.82 -9.01
C LEU A 210 12.18 7.11 -7.87
N ASN A 211 11.38 7.85 -7.09
CA ASN A 211 10.57 7.29 -6.02
C ASN A 211 9.48 6.36 -6.55
N ASP A 212 8.77 6.75 -7.60
CA ASP A 212 7.72 5.92 -8.18
C ASP A 212 8.28 4.65 -8.86
N LEU A 213 9.41 4.78 -9.56
CA LEU A 213 10.11 3.63 -10.15
C LEU A 213 10.67 2.72 -9.06
N GLY A 214 11.13 3.28 -7.93
CA GLY A 214 11.52 2.50 -6.75
C GLY A 214 10.35 1.69 -6.19
N ALA A 215 9.17 2.30 -6.06
CA ALA A 215 7.96 1.61 -5.62
C ALA A 215 7.55 0.48 -6.59
N LEU A 216 7.71 0.69 -7.90
CA LEU A 216 7.48 -0.35 -8.89
C LEU A 216 8.40 -1.56 -8.67
N TYR A 217 9.71 -1.32 -8.41
CA TYR A 217 10.63 -2.42 -8.16
C TYR A 217 10.37 -3.13 -6.82
N VAL A 218 9.86 -2.42 -5.80
CA VAL A 218 9.36 -3.08 -4.58
C VAL A 218 8.21 -4.03 -4.90
N ALA A 219 7.26 -3.60 -5.73
CA ALA A 219 6.14 -4.45 -6.15
C ALA A 219 6.55 -5.64 -7.05
N GLN A 220 7.76 -5.62 -7.58
CA GLN A 220 8.39 -6.73 -8.32
C GLN A 220 9.39 -7.53 -7.45
N ASP A 221 9.46 -7.25 -6.15
CA ASP A 221 10.43 -7.81 -5.20
C ASP A 221 11.91 -7.64 -5.61
N ASP A 222 12.20 -6.64 -6.46
CA ASP A 222 13.58 -6.24 -6.80
C ASP A 222 14.05 -5.15 -5.83
N TYR A 223 14.16 -5.53 -4.55
CA TYR A 223 14.53 -4.62 -3.47
C TYR A 223 15.90 -3.97 -3.69
N ALA A 224 16.83 -4.64 -4.37
CA ALA A 224 18.15 -4.10 -4.66
C ALA A 224 18.12 -2.92 -5.64
N LYS A 225 17.24 -2.95 -6.65
CA LYS A 225 17.03 -1.79 -7.53
C LYS A 225 16.24 -0.70 -6.82
N ALA A 226 15.20 -1.07 -6.05
CA ALA A 226 14.39 -0.13 -5.28
C ALA A 226 15.26 0.67 -4.30
N GLU A 227 16.11 0.01 -3.53
CA GLU A 227 17.05 0.66 -2.59
C GLU A 227 17.89 1.75 -3.26
N LYS A 228 18.53 1.44 -4.39
CA LYS A 228 19.37 2.40 -5.13
C LYS A 228 18.59 3.63 -5.57
N LEU A 229 17.36 3.43 -6.06
CA LEU A 229 16.51 4.52 -6.53
C LEU A 229 16.01 5.40 -5.38
N PHE A 230 15.55 4.79 -4.29
CA PHE A 230 15.12 5.54 -3.10
C PHE A 230 16.28 6.28 -2.43
N GLN A 231 17.45 5.67 -2.31
CA GLN A 231 18.65 6.35 -1.79
C GLN A 231 19.01 7.57 -2.64
N ARG A 232 18.95 7.43 -3.97
CA ARG A 232 19.19 8.55 -4.89
C ARG A 232 18.12 9.63 -4.73
N ALA A 233 16.84 9.26 -4.70
CA ALA A 233 15.74 10.18 -4.49
C ALA A 233 15.86 10.92 -3.14
N LEU A 234 16.20 10.19 -2.07
CA LEU A 234 16.39 10.74 -0.74
C LEU A 234 17.50 11.79 -0.72
N LYS A 235 18.67 11.46 -1.28
CA LYS A 235 19.82 12.38 -1.38
C LYS A 235 19.46 13.67 -2.13
N ILE A 236 18.69 13.55 -3.22
CA ILE A 236 18.23 14.72 -3.99
C ILE A 236 17.27 15.57 -3.15
N ARG A 237 16.27 14.96 -2.52
CA ARG A 237 15.26 15.67 -1.73
C ARG A 237 15.86 16.31 -0.47
N GLU A 238 16.76 15.62 0.25
CA GLU A 238 17.48 16.20 1.39
C GLU A 238 18.27 17.45 1.01
N LYS A 239 18.95 17.42 -0.15
CA LYS A 239 19.72 18.56 -0.63
C LYS A 239 18.87 19.72 -1.13
N SER A 240 17.76 19.44 -1.82
CA SER A 240 16.97 20.47 -2.52
C SER A 240 15.80 21.01 -1.71
N LEU A 241 15.17 20.18 -0.88
CA LEU A 241 14.00 20.52 -0.07
C LEU A 241 14.33 20.57 1.43
N GLY A 242 15.42 19.92 1.81
CA GLY A 242 15.85 19.77 3.20
C GLY A 242 15.39 18.46 3.84
N PRO A 243 16.06 18.03 4.94
CA PRO A 243 15.78 16.76 5.62
C PRO A 243 14.41 16.73 6.31
N ASN A 244 13.84 17.90 6.60
CA ASN A 244 12.56 18.04 7.30
C ASN A 244 11.38 18.35 6.37
N HIS A 245 11.55 18.17 5.05
CA HIS A 245 10.44 18.37 4.11
C HIS A 245 9.53 17.15 4.06
N PRO A 246 8.19 17.30 3.94
CA PRO A 246 7.26 16.17 3.85
C PRO A 246 7.61 15.17 2.75
N ASP A 247 7.98 15.64 1.55
CA ASP A 247 8.34 14.74 0.45
C ASP A 247 9.64 13.95 0.74
N THR A 248 10.56 14.53 1.52
CA THR A 248 11.76 13.83 2.00
C THR A 248 11.35 12.70 2.96
N ALA A 249 10.39 12.98 3.86
CA ALA A 249 9.85 11.97 4.76
C ALA A 249 9.16 10.81 4.02
N VAL A 250 8.41 11.09 2.95
CA VAL A 250 7.79 10.04 2.10
C VAL A 250 8.88 9.11 1.50
N THR A 251 9.99 9.67 1.02
CA THR A 251 11.08 8.82 0.49
C THR A 251 11.76 8.01 1.59
N MET A 252 11.92 8.58 2.80
CA MET A 252 12.44 7.85 3.97
C MET A 252 11.52 6.67 4.31
N GLN A 253 10.20 6.86 4.29
CA GLN A 253 9.21 5.82 4.56
C GLN A 253 9.32 4.66 3.56
N ASN A 254 9.39 4.97 2.25
CA ASN A 254 9.51 3.95 1.21
C ASN A 254 10.82 3.18 1.33
N LEU A 255 11.92 3.86 1.57
CA LEU A 255 13.22 3.21 1.79
C LEU A 255 13.24 2.38 3.07
N ALA A 256 12.60 2.87 4.14
CA ALA A 256 12.48 2.14 5.39
C ALA A 256 11.65 0.86 5.23
N ALA A 257 10.51 0.93 4.50
CA ALA A 257 9.72 -0.24 4.17
C ALA A 257 10.54 -1.25 3.34
N THR A 258 11.30 -0.78 2.33
CA THR A 258 12.21 -1.64 1.56
C THR A 258 13.25 -2.32 2.44
N TYR A 259 13.86 -1.60 3.40
CA TYR A 259 14.80 -2.21 4.35
C TYR A 259 14.13 -3.22 5.28
N ARG A 260 12.88 -2.99 5.71
CA ARG A 260 12.10 -3.96 6.49
C ARG A 260 11.92 -5.25 5.68
N ASP A 261 11.51 -5.13 4.41
CA ASP A 261 11.24 -6.27 3.54
C ASP A 261 12.54 -7.04 3.15
N MET A 262 13.70 -6.35 3.22
CA MET A 262 15.03 -6.96 3.12
C MET A 262 15.57 -7.54 4.44
N GLY A 263 14.80 -7.54 5.54
CA GLY A 263 15.26 -7.97 6.85
C GLY A 263 16.29 -7.04 7.51
N GLN A 264 16.51 -5.83 6.97
CA GLN A 264 17.47 -4.86 7.49
C GLN A 264 16.80 -3.95 8.55
N TYR A 265 16.24 -4.56 9.57
CA TYR A 265 15.33 -3.91 10.53
C TYR A 265 15.92 -2.68 11.25
N LYS A 266 17.22 -2.70 11.61
CA LYS A 266 17.87 -1.54 12.24
C LYS A 266 17.91 -0.31 11.33
N LYS A 267 18.13 -0.49 10.02
CA LYS A 267 18.07 0.61 9.05
C LYS A 267 16.64 1.11 8.84
N ALA A 268 15.69 0.17 8.79
CA ALA A 268 14.27 0.50 8.68
C ALA A 268 13.80 1.35 9.87
N GLU A 269 14.10 0.92 11.08
CA GLU A 269 13.79 1.63 12.32
C GLU A 269 14.31 3.06 12.30
N GLN A 270 15.60 3.26 12.01
CA GLN A 270 16.22 4.59 11.98
C GLN A 270 15.53 5.54 10.99
N LEU A 271 15.21 5.06 9.80
CA LEU A 271 14.55 5.89 8.79
C LEU A 271 13.09 6.16 9.12
N PHE A 272 12.35 5.18 9.63
CA PHE A 272 10.97 5.39 10.08
C PHE A 272 10.91 6.39 11.24
N GLN A 273 11.82 6.33 12.21
CA GLN A 273 11.87 7.29 13.32
C GLN A 273 12.17 8.70 12.83
N ARG A 274 13.11 8.86 11.86
CA ARG A 274 13.34 10.16 11.22
C ARG A 274 12.11 10.68 10.48
N ALA A 275 11.45 9.83 9.71
CA ALA A 275 10.22 10.17 9.00
C ALA A 275 9.09 10.53 9.97
N LEU A 276 8.97 9.80 11.10
CA LEU A 276 7.99 10.07 12.15
C LEU A 276 8.17 11.48 12.73
N ALA A 277 9.40 11.82 13.13
CA ALA A 277 9.70 13.15 13.68
C ALA A 277 9.33 14.29 12.72
N VAL A 278 9.58 14.12 11.42
CA VAL A 278 9.20 15.10 10.39
C VAL A 278 7.68 15.17 10.26
N THR A 279 7.00 14.03 10.20
CA THR A 279 5.54 13.97 9.98
C THR A 279 4.77 14.50 11.18
N GLU A 280 5.21 14.20 12.40
CA GLU A 280 4.61 14.77 13.63
C GLU A 280 4.71 16.29 13.66
N LYS A 281 5.86 16.84 13.24
CA LYS A 281 6.07 18.28 13.18
C LYS A 281 5.25 18.97 12.08
N THR A 282 5.07 18.33 10.94
CA THR A 282 4.42 18.94 9.76
C THR A 282 2.93 18.70 9.68
N SER A 283 2.47 17.52 10.07
CA SER A 283 1.07 17.10 9.99
C SER A 283 0.40 16.96 11.36
N GLY A 284 1.20 16.77 12.39
CA GLY A 284 0.74 16.57 13.78
C GLY A 284 0.82 15.12 14.25
N PRO A 285 0.88 14.91 15.59
CA PRO A 285 1.03 13.59 16.19
C PRO A 285 -0.19 12.68 16.01
N ASP A 286 -1.37 13.26 15.81
CA ASP A 286 -2.63 12.53 15.61
C ASP A 286 -3.06 12.44 14.13
N HIS A 287 -2.17 12.74 13.18
CA HIS A 287 -2.51 12.67 11.76
C HIS A 287 -2.51 11.22 11.24
N PRO A 288 -3.39 10.83 10.28
CA PRO A 288 -3.40 9.47 9.72
C PRO A 288 -2.04 9.00 9.15
N ASN A 289 -1.27 9.90 8.52
CA ASN A 289 0.07 9.58 8.03
C ASN A 289 1.03 9.25 9.19
N THR A 290 0.88 9.90 10.36
CA THR A 290 1.63 9.58 11.57
C THR A 290 1.28 8.17 12.04
N ALA A 291 -0.01 7.82 12.05
CA ALA A 291 -0.44 6.47 12.41
C ALA A 291 0.12 5.40 11.45
N TRP A 292 0.21 5.70 10.16
CA TRP A 292 0.79 4.79 9.18
C TRP A 292 2.28 4.49 9.50
N ILE A 293 3.07 5.52 9.81
CA ILE A 293 4.49 5.34 10.15
C ILE A 293 4.63 4.58 11.47
N VAL A 294 3.85 4.96 12.48
CA VAL A 294 3.84 4.31 13.80
C VAL A 294 3.49 2.82 13.67
N ASN A 295 2.50 2.48 12.86
CA ASN A 295 2.14 1.09 12.56
C ASN A 295 3.30 0.32 11.91
N ASN A 296 4.00 0.93 10.94
CA ASN A 296 5.16 0.30 10.29
C ASN A 296 6.36 0.13 11.24
N ILE A 297 6.56 1.04 12.18
CA ILE A 297 7.56 0.85 13.25
C ILE A 297 7.16 -0.37 14.10
N GLY A 298 5.89 -0.49 14.49
CA GLY A 298 5.37 -1.68 15.17
C GLY A 298 5.68 -2.97 14.40
N THR A 299 5.44 -2.99 13.09
CA THR A 299 5.77 -4.13 12.22
C THR A 299 7.28 -4.45 12.22
N VAL A 300 8.15 -3.45 12.26
CA VAL A 300 9.61 -3.66 12.35
C VAL A 300 9.98 -4.29 13.69
N TYR A 301 9.44 -3.80 14.81
CA TYR A 301 9.69 -4.38 16.14
C TYR A 301 9.13 -5.80 16.26
N HIS A 302 7.93 -6.06 15.73
CA HIS A 302 7.35 -7.39 15.62
C HIS A 302 8.29 -8.36 14.87
N ALA A 303 8.76 -7.96 13.68
CA ALA A 303 9.69 -8.75 12.87
C ALA A 303 11.06 -8.99 13.57
N MET A 304 11.42 -8.15 14.54
CA MET A 304 12.60 -8.34 15.40
C MET A 304 12.30 -9.23 16.62
N GLY A 305 11.08 -9.76 16.79
CA GLY A 305 10.64 -10.50 17.96
C GLY A 305 10.47 -9.66 19.24
N LYS A 306 10.42 -8.33 19.10
CA LYS A 306 10.25 -7.37 20.20
C LYS A 306 8.77 -7.01 20.35
N TYR A 307 7.99 -7.98 20.74
CA TYR A 307 6.53 -7.90 20.72
C TYR A 307 5.97 -6.83 21.66
N SER A 308 6.53 -6.64 22.85
CA SER A 308 6.06 -5.61 23.80
C SER A 308 6.25 -4.18 23.27
N GLU A 309 7.36 -3.93 22.58
CA GLU A 309 7.58 -2.66 21.89
C GLU A 309 6.64 -2.50 20.70
N ALA A 310 6.44 -3.58 19.91
CA ALA A 310 5.52 -3.58 18.77
C ALA A 310 4.08 -3.28 19.22
N GLU A 311 3.60 -3.93 20.27
CA GLU A 311 2.30 -3.68 20.88
C GLU A 311 2.08 -2.19 21.18
N SER A 312 3.05 -1.53 21.80
CA SER A 312 2.94 -0.11 22.16
C SER A 312 2.76 0.79 20.92
N TYR A 313 3.47 0.49 19.83
CA TYR A 313 3.35 1.21 18.57
C TYR A 313 2.01 0.91 17.88
N PHE A 314 1.56 -0.33 17.83
CA PHE A 314 0.27 -0.69 17.26
C PHE A 314 -0.89 -0.07 18.04
N GLN A 315 -0.86 -0.07 19.36
CA GLN A 315 -1.88 0.58 20.20
C GLN A 315 -1.91 2.10 19.95
N ARG A 316 -0.75 2.75 19.80
CA ARG A 316 -0.68 4.15 19.44
C ARG A 316 -1.29 4.41 18.06
N ALA A 317 -0.95 3.61 17.06
CA ALA A 317 -1.51 3.72 15.71
C ALA A 317 -3.03 3.52 15.71
N LEU A 318 -3.51 2.51 16.44
CA LEU A 318 -4.93 2.22 16.61
C LEU A 318 -5.69 3.40 17.21
N LYS A 319 -5.19 3.97 18.31
CA LYS A 319 -5.79 5.14 18.96
C LYS A 319 -5.91 6.35 18.02
N ILE A 320 -4.88 6.61 17.21
CA ILE A 320 -4.90 7.70 16.24
C ILE A 320 -5.95 7.41 15.15
N ARG A 321 -5.97 6.20 14.58
CA ARG A 321 -6.89 5.81 13.52
C ARG A 321 -8.35 5.82 13.99
N GLU A 322 -8.64 5.27 15.16
CA GLU A 322 -9.99 5.30 15.75
C GLU A 322 -10.49 6.75 15.95
N LYS A 323 -9.62 7.63 16.45
CA LYS A 323 -9.94 9.05 16.67
C LYS A 323 -10.17 9.81 15.37
N MET A 324 -9.36 9.58 14.35
CA MET A 324 -9.32 10.43 13.15
C MET A 324 -10.14 9.87 11.99
N LEU A 325 -10.21 8.56 11.87
CA LEU A 325 -10.87 7.86 10.75
C LEU A 325 -12.15 7.16 11.23
N GLY A 326 -12.21 6.85 12.51
CA GLY A 326 -13.32 6.10 13.13
C GLY A 326 -13.00 4.62 13.37
N PRO A 327 -13.77 3.98 14.27
CA PRO A 327 -13.54 2.60 14.69
C PRO A 327 -13.79 1.57 13.57
N ASP A 328 -14.58 1.92 12.56
CA ASP A 328 -14.98 1.04 11.45
C ASP A 328 -14.21 1.34 10.15
N HIS A 329 -13.15 2.15 10.21
CA HIS A 329 -12.36 2.45 9.02
C HIS A 329 -11.47 1.25 8.63
N PRO A 330 -11.26 0.96 7.32
CA PRO A 330 -10.38 -0.15 6.88
C PRO A 330 -8.97 -0.10 7.46
N ASP A 331 -8.37 1.09 7.54
CA ASP A 331 -7.04 1.24 8.15
C ASP A 331 -7.03 0.90 9.64
N THR A 332 -8.14 1.15 10.36
CA THR A 332 -8.30 0.70 11.75
C THR A 332 -8.30 -0.83 11.80
N GLY A 333 -9.04 -1.48 10.89
CA GLY A 333 -9.03 -2.93 10.72
C GLY A 333 -7.62 -3.49 10.47
N SER A 334 -6.85 -2.86 9.59
CA SER A 334 -5.47 -3.29 9.30
C SER A 334 -4.56 -3.22 10.54
N THR A 335 -4.71 -2.18 11.38
CA THR A 335 -3.94 -2.10 12.64
C THR A 335 -4.38 -3.16 13.65
N LEU A 336 -5.68 -3.47 13.72
CA LEU A 336 -6.20 -4.53 14.58
C LEU A 336 -5.62 -5.89 14.17
N SER A 337 -5.53 -6.20 12.87
CA SER A 337 -4.92 -7.43 12.38
C SER A 337 -3.43 -7.50 12.69
N ALA A 338 -2.69 -6.37 12.56
CA ALA A 338 -1.26 -6.33 12.93
C ALA A 338 -1.04 -6.56 14.43
N LEU A 339 -1.86 -5.94 15.28
CA LEU A 339 -1.81 -6.14 16.73
C LEU A 339 -2.24 -7.56 17.13
N ALA A 340 -3.22 -8.14 16.40
CA ALA A 340 -3.65 -9.52 16.62
C ALA A 340 -2.53 -10.52 16.31
N LEU A 341 -1.79 -10.31 15.22
CA LEU A 341 -0.62 -11.11 14.87
C LEU A 341 0.45 -11.04 15.96
N ASP A 342 0.70 -9.84 16.50
CA ASP A 342 1.64 -9.64 17.59
C ASP A 342 1.24 -10.44 18.86
N TYR A 343 -0.03 -10.36 19.27
CA TYR A 343 -0.56 -11.18 20.37
C TYR A 343 -0.54 -12.69 20.06
N GLN A 344 -0.78 -13.09 18.80
CA GLN A 344 -0.67 -14.49 18.38
C GLN A 344 0.75 -15.04 18.62
N ASP A 345 1.78 -14.29 18.25
CA ASP A 345 3.18 -14.68 18.42
C ASP A 345 3.63 -14.61 19.89
N MET A 346 2.96 -13.76 20.69
CA MET A 346 3.04 -13.79 22.15
C MET A 346 2.28 -14.97 22.79
N HIS A 347 1.57 -15.76 22.00
CA HIS A 347 0.65 -16.83 22.44
C HIS A 347 -0.55 -16.33 23.29
N GLU A 348 -0.89 -15.04 23.21
CA GLU A 348 -2.07 -14.45 23.83
C GLU A 348 -3.31 -14.60 22.92
N TYR A 349 -3.64 -15.83 22.62
CA TYR A 349 -4.61 -16.20 21.57
C TYR A 349 -6.01 -15.59 21.76
N ALA A 350 -6.48 -15.45 23.00
CA ALA A 350 -7.80 -14.86 23.27
C ALA A 350 -7.87 -13.38 22.87
N LYS A 351 -6.79 -12.62 23.10
CA LYS A 351 -6.69 -11.23 22.64
C LYS A 351 -6.61 -11.16 21.11
N ALA A 352 -5.78 -12.02 20.51
CA ALA A 352 -5.63 -12.10 19.07
C ALA A 352 -6.98 -12.41 18.39
N GLU A 353 -7.73 -13.39 18.90
CA GLU A 353 -9.04 -13.78 18.37
C GLU A 353 -10.02 -12.61 18.37
N SER A 354 -10.14 -11.89 19.48
CA SER A 354 -11.02 -10.73 19.60
C SER A 354 -10.69 -9.64 18.58
N LEU A 355 -9.41 -9.37 18.33
CA LEU A 355 -8.96 -8.35 17.40
C LEU A 355 -9.17 -8.77 15.94
N TYR A 356 -8.87 -10.03 15.58
CA TYR A 356 -9.14 -10.56 14.24
C TYR A 356 -10.64 -10.59 13.93
N GLN A 357 -11.51 -10.97 14.90
CA GLN A 357 -12.95 -10.91 14.73
C GLN A 357 -13.44 -9.49 14.50
N ARG A 358 -12.89 -8.50 15.22
CA ARG A 358 -13.21 -7.10 15.01
C ARG A 358 -12.74 -6.60 13.63
N ALA A 359 -11.54 -6.98 13.19
CA ALA A 359 -11.03 -6.65 11.86
C ALA A 359 -11.90 -7.26 10.74
N LEU A 360 -12.33 -8.52 10.93
CA LEU A 360 -13.28 -9.19 10.02
C LEU A 360 -14.61 -8.44 9.95
N ALA A 361 -15.20 -8.08 11.09
CA ALA A 361 -16.46 -7.33 11.13
C ALA A 361 -16.36 -5.97 10.40
N ILE A 362 -15.23 -5.27 10.52
CA ILE A 362 -14.97 -4.03 9.78
C ILE A 362 -14.94 -4.30 8.27
N SER A 363 -14.21 -5.31 7.81
CA SER A 363 -14.11 -5.64 6.40
C SER A 363 -15.45 -6.08 5.80
N GLU A 364 -16.22 -6.88 6.53
CA GLU A 364 -17.56 -7.31 6.11
C GLU A 364 -18.55 -6.12 6.03
N LYS A 365 -18.46 -5.18 6.99
CA LYS A 365 -19.30 -3.97 7.02
C LYS A 365 -18.99 -3.00 5.87
N VAL A 366 -17.71 -2.80 5.57
CA VAL A 366 -17.26 -1.77 4.60
C VAL A 366 -17.26 -2.31 3.17
N HIS A 367 -16.78 -3.52 2.98
CA HIS A 367 -16.55 -4.11 1.66
C HIS A 367 -17.53 -5.26 1.33
N GLY A 368 -18.29 -5.71 2.31
CA GLY A 368 -19.17 -6.87 2.20
C GLY A 368 -18.50 -8.19 2.61
N PRO A 369 -19.32 -9.20 2.99
CA PRO A 369 -18.83 -10.50 3.50
C PRO A 369 -18.13 -11.37 2.44
N GLU A 370 -18.34 -11.06 1.15
CA GLU A 370 -17.71 -11.75 0.02
C GLU A 370 -16.63 -10.87 -0.65
N SER A 371 -15.91 -10.05 0.12
CA SER A 371 -14.83 -9.20 -0.37
C SER A 371 -13.45 -9.84 -0.16
N ALA A 372 -12.46 -9.42 -0.93
CA ALA A 372 -11.08 -9.84 -0.73
C ALA A 372 -10.56 -9.51 0.68
N ALA A 373 -10.96 -8.36 1.24
CA ALA A 373 -10.61 -7.98 2.60
C ALA A 373 -11.19 -8.93 3.65
N ALA A 374 -12.46 -9.37 3.48
CA ALA A 374 -13.06 -10.36 4.36
C ALA A 374 -12.36 -11.73 4.23
N ALA A 375 -12.01 -12.15 3.01
CA ALA A 375 -11.25 -13.37 2.79
C ALA A 375 -9.88 -13.34 3.50
N GLY A 376 -9.14 -12.22 3.42
CA GLY A 376 -7.89 -12.04 4.15
C GLY A 376 -8.05 -12.17 5.67
N ASN A 377 -9.05 -11.51 6.26
CA ASN A 377 -9.29 -11.62 7.71
C ASN A 377 -9.77 -13.01 8.14
N LEU A 378 -10.55 -13.73 7.31
CA LEU A 378 -10.90 -15.12 7.54
C LEU A 378 -9.67 -16.03 7.51
N HIS A 379 -8.74 -15.78 6.59
CA HIS A 379 -7.47 -16.49 6.51
C HIS A 379 -6.64 -16.32 7.80
N GLU A 380 -6.48 -15.08 8.28
CA GLU A 380 -5.74 -14.81 9.52
C GLU A 380 -6.39 -15.46 10.74
N LEU A 381 -7.71 -15.42 10.84
CA LEU A 381 -8.43 -16.10 11.92
C LEU A 381 -8.29 -17.63 11.83
N ALA A 382 -8.28 -18.19 10.63
CA ALA A 382 -8.03 -19.61 10.41
C ALA A 382 -6.61 -20.00 10.84
N LEU A 383 -5.62 -19.16 10.52
CA LEU A 383 -4.23 -19.33 10.93
C LEU A 383 -4.07 -19.28 12.45
N LEU A 384 -4.76 -18.38 13.14
CA LEU A 384 -4.79 -18.33 14.59
C LEU A 384 -5.28 -19.67 15.19
N TYR A 385 -6.41 -20.20 14.70
CA TYR A 385 -6.92 -21.50 15.19
C TYR A 385 -5.98 -22.67 14.82
N PHE A 386 -5.27 -22.57 13.70
CA PHE A 386 -4.22 -23.54 13.36
C PHE A 386 -3.11 -23.56 14.43
N TYR A 387 -2.61 -22.40 14.86
CA TYR A 387 -1.60 -22.31 15.93
C TYR A 387 -2.12 -22.78 17.30
N GLN A 388 -3.40 -22.62 17.55
CA GLN A 388 -4.08 -23.20 18.72
C GLN A 388 -4.29 -24.72 18.60
N LYS A 389 -3.97 -25.31 17.46
CA LYS A 389 -4.27 -26.71 17.09
C LYS A 389 -5.77 -27.04 17.07
N ASP A 390 -6.63 -26.01 16.99
CA ASP A 390 -8.08 -26.15 16.79
C ASP A 390 -8.40 -26.26 15.27
N TYR A 391 -7.98 -27.38 14.71
CA TYR A 391 -8.14 -27.64 13.28
C TYR A 391 -9.61 -27.67 12.84
N ALA A 392 -10.52 -28.03 13.75
CA ALA A 392 -11.95 -28.08 13.50
C ALA A 392 -12.54 -26.68 13.23
N LYS A 393 -11.99 -25.64 13.86
CA LYS A 393 -12.36 -24.25 13.56
C LYS A 393 -11.57 -23.67 12.38
N SER A 394 -10.30 -24.07 12.22
CA SER A 394 -9.43 -23.57 11.16
C SER A 394 -9.88 -23.97 9.76
N GLU A 395 -10.20 -25.26 9.55
CA GLU A 395 -10.56 -25.80 8.21
C GLU A 395 -11.72 -25.05 7.54
N PRO A 396 -12.89 -24.86 8.16
CA PRO A 396 -14.02 -24.20 7.51
C PRO A 396 -13.74 -22.72 7.19
N LEU A 397 -12.91 -22.04 7.97
CA LEU A 397 -12.53 -20.65 7.71
C LEU A 397 -11.60 -20.54 6.50
N TYR A 398 -10.60 -21.41 6.38
CA TYR A 398 -9.77 -21.46 5.17
C TYR A 398 -10.59 -21.81 3.93
N GLN A 399 -11.51 -22.77 4.03
CA GLN A 399 -12.38 -23.13 2.91
C GLN A 399 -13.29 -21.95 2.49
N LYS A 400 -13.85 -21.20 3.45
CA LYS A 400 -14.62 -19.98 3.18
C LYS A 400 -13.75 -18.89 2.53
N ALA A 401 -12.56 -18.67 3.07
CA ALA A 401 -11.60 -17.71 2.51
C ALA A 401 -11.22 -18.08 1.07
N LEU A 402 -10.94 -19.35 0.80
CA LEU A 402 -10.63 -19.87 -0.53
C LEU A 402 -11.76 -19.63 -1.53
N ALA A 403 -12.98 -19.99 -1.16
CA ALA A 403 -14.16 -19.80 -2.02
C ALA A 403 -14.37 -18.32 -2.40
N ILE A 404 -14.19 -17.41 -1.44
CA ILE A 404 -14.27 -15.97 -1.69
C ILE A 404 -13.12 -15.50 -2.59
N SER A 405 -11.88 -15.91 -2.30
CA SER A 405 -10.70 -15.51 -3.10
C SER A 405 -10.81 -16.00 -4.56
N GLU A 406 -11.27 -17.22 -4.79
CA GLU A 406 -11.54 -17.76 -6.14
C GLU A 406 -12.59 -16.95 -6.90
N LYS A 407 -13.65 -16.52 -6.20
CA LYS A 407 -14.74 -15.74 -6.77
C LYS A 407 -14.35 -14.30 -7.10
N VAL A 408 -13.61 -13.64 -6.19
CA VAL A 408 -13.35 -12.19 -6.24
C VAL A 408 -12.03 -11.88 -6.95
N SER A 409 -10.96 -12.56 -6.56
CA SER A 409 -9.61 -12.34 -7.11
C SER A 409 -9.33 -13.25 -8.31
N GLY A 410 -10.11 -14.33 -8.44
CA GLY A 410 -10.00 -15.34 -9.50
C GLY A 410 -9.22 -16.59 -9.07
N PRO A 411 -9.48 -17.74 -9.75
CA PRO A 411 -8.92 -19.04 -9.39
C PRO A 411 -7.40 -19.16 -9.57
N ASP A 412 -6.78 -18.25 -10.34
CA ASP A 412 -5.34 -18.19 -10.62
C ASP A 412 -4.68 -16.95 -10.00
N SER A 413 -5.31 -16.31 -9.02
CA SER A 413 -4.74 -15.15 -8.33
C SER A 413 -3.75 -15.56 -7.23
N THR A 414 -2.82 -14.67 -6.90
CA THR A 414 -1.88 -14.87 -5.79
C THR A 414 -2.56 -15.02 -4.44
N ASP A 415 -3.70 -14.33 -4.21
CA ASP A 415 -4.49 -14.46 -2.98
C ASP A 415 -5.08 -15.86 -2.83
N THR A 416 -5.58 -16.42 -3.95
CA THR A 416 -6.04 -17.81 -4.01
C THR A 416 -4.91 -18.78 -3.72
N ALA A 417 -3.71 -18.54 -4.29
CA ALA A 417 -2.54 -19.38 -4.04
C ALA A 417 -2.10 -19.36 -2.58
N ALA A 418 -2.11 -18.19 -1.93
CA ALA A 418 -1.77 -18.06 -0.51
C ALA A 418 -2.73 -18.87 0.37
N THR A 419 -4.04 -18.79 0.10
CA THR A 419 -5.04 -19.55 0.87
C THR A 419 -4.94 -21.05 0.60
N LEU A 420 -4.66 -21.47 -0.64
CA LEU A 420 -4.40 -22.88 -1.00
C LEU A 420 -3.20 -23.44 -0.24
N ALA A 421 -2.09 -22.70 -0.18
CA ALA A 421 -0.88 -23.13 0.54
C ALA A 421 -1.15 -23.27 2.04
N SER A 422 -1.89 -22.34 2.66
CA SER A 422 -2.22 -22.43 4.09
C SER A 422 -3.17 -23.59 4.40
N LEU A 423 -4.18 -23.82 3.55
CA LEU A 423 -5.07 -24.97 3.69
C LEU A 423 -4.32 -26.29 3.42
N GLY A 424 -3.38 -26.32 2.46
CA GLY A 424 -2.47 -27.43 2.21
C GLY A 424 -1.62 -27.75 3.44
N GLY A 425 -1.01 -26.74 4.05
CA GLY A 425 -0.27 -26.85 5.30
C GLY A 425 -1.10 -27.36 6.48
N LEU A 426 -2.38 -26.93 6.59
CA LEU A 426 -3.31 -27.46 7.60
C LEU A 426 -3.52 -28.97 7.41
N TYR A 427 -3.82 -29.41 6.18
CA TYR A 427 -4.01 -30.83 5.88
C TYR A 427 -2.73 -31.66 6.07
N ASP A 428 -1.59 -31.09 5.78
CA ASP A 428 -0.28 -31.69 6.03
C ASP A 428 -0.09 -31.98 7.54
N HIS A 429 -0.29 -30.97 8.38
CA HIS A 429 -0.24 -31.14 9.85
C HIS A 429 -1.28 -32.09 10.43
N MET A 430 -2.40 -32.30 9.72
CA MET A 430 -3.40 -33.31 10.05
C MET A 430 -3.04 -34.72 9.54
N GLY A 431 -1.92 -34.90 8.83
CA GLY A 431 -1.53 -36.13 8.17
C GLY A 431 -2.39 -36.49 6.96
N GLN A 432 -3.22 -35.56 6.47
CA GLN A 432 -4.13 -35.76 5.34
C GLN A 432 -3.44 -35.43 4.01
N PHE A 433 -2.30 -36.08 3.75
CA PHE A 433 -1.43 -35.79 2.61
C PHE A 433 -2.12 -35.84 1.24
N ALA A 434 -3.10 -36.72 1.08
CA ALA A 434 -3.89 -36.83 -0.16
C ALA A 434 -4.72 -35.57 -0.46
N LYS A 435 -5.08 -34.79 0.57
CA LYS A 435 -5.75 -33.49 0.41
C LYS A 435 -4.72 -32.36 0.27
N ALA A 436 -3.60 -32.43 0.97
CA ALA A 436 -2.57 -31.38 0.98
C ALA A 436 -1.88 -31.26 -0.38
N GLU A 437 -1.41 -32.37 -0.97
CA GLU A 437 -0.58 -32.36 -2.18
C GLU A 437 -1.22 -31.61 -3.38
N PRO A 438 -2.49 -31.85 -3.76
CA PRO A 438 -3.09 -31.12 -4.88
C PRO A 438 -3.23 -29.60 -4.63
N LEU A 439 -3.40 -29.18 -3.38
CA LEU A 439 -3.49 -27.76 -3.01
C LEU A 439 -2.13 -27.07 -3.13
N GLU A 440 -1.09 -27.67 -2.57
CA GLU A 440 0.29 -27.14 -2.66
C GLU A 440 0.80 -27.11 -4.11
N LEU A 441 0.53 -28.15 -4.91
CA LEU A 441 0.85 -28.17 -6.33
C LEU A 441 0.11 -27.07 -7.11
N ARG A 442 -1.15 -26.80 -6.76
CA ARG A 442 -1.92 -25.74 -7.39
C ARG A 442 -1.39 -24.36 -7.00
N ALA A 443 -1.08 -24.14 -5.72
CA ALA A 443 -0.48 -22.89 -5.24
C ALA A 443 0.86 -22.60 -5.95
N LEU A 444 1.76 -23.59 -6.04
CA LEU A 444 3.03 -23.43 -6.74
C LEU A 444 2.83 -23.05 -8.22
N ARG A 445 1.92 -23.75 -8.93
CA ARG A 445 1.62 -23.43 -10.34
C ARG A 445 1.08 -22.02 -10.54
N ILE A 446 0.23 -21.57 -9.64
CA ILE A 446 -0.32 -20.22 -9.71
C ILE A 446 0.79 -19.18 -9.52
N TYR A 447 1.64 -19.33 -8.50
CA TYR A 447 2.78 -18.42 -8.30
C TYR A 447 3.76 -18.43 -9.47
N GLU A 448 4.10 -19.62 -10.03
CA GLU A 448 4.95 -19.70 -11.21
C GLU A 448 4.36 -18.95 -12.41
N LYS A 449 3.05 -19.08 -12.64
CA LYS A 449 2.36 -18.44 -13.76
C LYS A 449 2.21 -16.92 -13.54
N ALA A 450 1.87 -16.49 -12.34
CA ALA A 450 1.53 -15.11 -12.03
C ALA A 450 2.77 -14.25 -11.79
N LEU A 451 3.78 -14.78 -11.08
CA LEU A 451 4.94 -14.03 -10.60
C LEU A 451 6.25 -14.48 -11.26
N GLY A 452 6.24 -15.66 -11.86
CA GLY A 452 7.40 -16.27 -12.48
C GLY A 452 8.14 -17.27 -11.58
N PRO A 453 8.99 -18.12 -12.21
CA PRO A 453 9.65 -19.24 -11.54
C PRO A 453 10.76 -18.83 -10.54
N GLU A 454 11.20 -17.59 -10.56
CA GLU A 454 12.26 -17.06 -9.68
C GLU A 454 11.73 -16.01 -8.67
N HIS A 455 10.44 -16.00 -8.38
CA HIS A 455 9.85 -15.10 -7.40
C HIS A 455 9.95 -15.66 -5.97
N PRO A 456 10.15 -14.85 -4.91
CA PRO A 456 10.22 -15.34 -3.52
C PRO A 456 9.00 -16.17 -3.09
N LEU A 457 7.77 -15.76 -3.41
CA LEU A 457 6.58 -16.54 -3.11
C LEU A 457 6.52 -17.88 -3.84
N THR A 458 7.12 -17.98 -5.04
CA THR A 458 7.28 -19.24 -5.75
C THR A 458 8.27 -20.15 -5.01
N ALA A 459 9.33 -19.57 -4.43
CA ALA A 459 10.27 -20.31 -3.58
C ALA A 459 9.58 -20.82 -2.31
N THR A 460 8.80 -19.98 -1.62
CA THR A 460 8.03 -20.40 -0.44
C THR A 460 7.09 -21.56 -0.75
N ALA A 461 6.34 -21.49 -1.86
CA ALA A 461 5.44 -22.57 -2.27
C ALA A 461 6.20 -23.86 -2.63
N ALA A 462 7.38 -23.73 -3.27
CA ALA A 462 8.24 -24.89 -3.54
C ALA A 462 8.75 -25.51 -2.24
N GLY A 463 9.18 -24.71 -1.25
CA GLY A 463 9.60 -25.18 0.07
C GLY A 463 8.47 -25.85 0.83
N ASN A 464 7.23 -25.28 0.84
CA ASN A 464 6.08 -25.92 1.48
C ASN A 464 5.80 -27.31 0.87
N LEU A 465 5.80 -27.42 -0.46
CA LEU A 465 5.63 -28.70 -1.15
C LEU A 465 6.82 -29.65 -0.87
N GLY A 466 8.04 -29.13 -0.76
CA GLY A 466 9.25 -29.88 -0.37
C GLY A 466 9.07 -30.49 1.01
N ARG A 467 8.63 -29.70 2.00
CA ARG A 467 8.33 -30.15 3.36
C ARG A 467 7.25 -31.23 3.37
N LEU A 468 6.12 -31.01 2.67
CA LEU A 468 5.07 -32.04 2.52
C LEU A 468 5.64 -33.38 2.01
N TYR A 469 6.54 -33.35 1.02
CA TYR A 469 7.17 -34.58 0.54
C TYR A 469 8.15 -35.19 1.55
N CYS A 470 8.80 -34.36 2.40
CA CYS A 470 9.58 -34.87 3.54
C CYS A 470 8.68 -35.60 4.52
N ASP A 471 7.54 -34.99 4.93
CA ASP A 471 6.58 -35.56 5.89
C ASP A 471 5.94 -36.86 5.36
N LYS A 472 5.85 -37.01 4.02
CA LYS A 472 5.46 -38.25 3.34
C LYS A 472 6.59 -39.28 3.21
N GLY A 473 7.83 -38.95 3.54
CA GLY A 473 9.02 -39.79 3.30
C GLY A 473 9.48 -39.87 1.81
N GLU A 474 8.95 -38.97 0.95
CA GLU A 474 9.28 -38.93 -0.49
C GLU A 474 10.49 -38.00 -0.74
N PHE A 475 11.59 -38.23 -0.04
CA PHE A 475 12.78 -37.36 0.00
C PHE A 475 13.38 -37.02 -1.36
N ALA A 476 13.32 -37.96 -2.33
CA ALA A 476 13.78 -37.72 -3.70
C ALA A 476 13.01 -36.64 -4.46
N LYS A 477 11.75 -36.39 -4.07
CA LYS A 477 10.94 -35.28 -4.60
C LYS A 477 11.15 -33.98 -3.81
N ALA A 478 11.43 -34.08 -2.52
CA ALA A 478 11.63 -32.94 -1.63
C ALA A 478 12.93 -32.18 -1.94
N GLU A 479 14.05 -32.87 -2.06
CA GLU A 479 15.39 -32.27 -2.22
C GLU A 479 15.48 -31.24 -3.36
N PRO A 480 15.04 -31.53 -4.60
CA PRO A 480 15.11 -30.55 -5.68
C PRO A 480 14.23 -29.30 -5.46
N LEU A 481 13.12 -29.43 -4.75
CA LEU A 481 12.23 -28.31 -4.43
C LEU A 481 12.84 -27.37 -3.39
N GLU A 482 13.39 -27.91 -2.30
CA GLU A 482 14.08 -27.15 -1.27
C GLU A 482 15.35 -26.47 -1.81
N LEU A 483 16.15 -27.17 -2.63
CA LEU A 483 17.33 -26.56 -3.28
C LEU A 483 16.94 -25.44 -4.25
N ARG A 484 15.82 -25.60 -4.95
CA ARG A 484 15.28 -24.53 -5.80
C ARG A 484 14.84 -23.32 -4.97
N ALA A 485 14.13 -23.55 -3.88
CA ALA A 485 13.69 -22.49 -2.97
C ALA A 485 14.92 -21.72 -2.43
N LEU A 486 15.89 -22.41 -1.88
CA LEU A 486 17.14 -21.81 -1.36
C LEU A 486 17.83 -20.93 -2.41
N LYS A 487 18.00 -21.43 -3.64
CA LYS A 487 18.65 -20.68 -4.73
C LYS A 487 17.92 -19.38 -5.06
N ILE A 488 16.59 -19.41 -5.09
CA ILE A 488 15.78 -18.21 -5.39
C ILE A 488 15.89 -17.20 -4.25
N GLU A 489 15.76 -17.64 -3.00
CA GLU A 489 15.82 -16.80 -1.82
C GLU A 489 17.20 -16.14 -1.68
N GLU A 490 18.28 -16.88 -1.81
CA GLU A 490 19.64 -16.33 -1.78
C GLU A 490 19.86 -15.25 -2.86
N LYS A 491 19.30 -15.47 -4.05
CA LYS A 491 19.41 -14.53 -5.18
C LYS A 491 18.56 -13.27 -4.98
N LYS A 492 17.35 -13.42 -4.44
CA LYS A 492 16.34 -12.35 -4.39
C LYS A 492 16.30 -11.62 -3.05
N LEU A 493 16.34 -12.34 -1.95
CA LEU A 493 16.26 -11.80 -0.60
C LEU A 493 17.66 -11.62 0.01
N GLY A 494 18.60 -12.42 -0.43
CA GLY A 494 19.98 -12.44 0.04
C GLY A 494 20.31 -13.63 0.92
N PRO A 495 21.62 -13.97 1.03
CA PRO A 495 22.08 -15.16 1.75
C PRO A 495 21.88 -15.10 3.27
N ASP A 496 21.58 -13.93 3.81
CA ASP A 496 21.38 -13.69 5.24
C ASP A 496 19.91 -13.34 5.56
N HIS A 497 18.92 -13.71 4.73
CA HIS A 497 17.50 -13.46 5.00
C HIS A 497 16.89 -14.53 5.90
N LEU A 498 15.82 -14.22 6.66
CA LEU A 498 15.15 -15.19 7.54
C LEU A 498 14.49 -16.34 6.76
N ASP A 499 13.91 -16.07 5.59
CA ASP A 499 13.36 -17.15 4.75
C ASP A 499 14.46 -18.09 4.27
N THR A 500 15.63 -17.54 3.90
CA THR A 500 16.81 -18.36 3.58
C THR A 500 17.22 -19.26 4.76
N ALA A 501 17.14 -18.75 5.99
CA ALA A 501 17.43 -19.54 7.18
C ALA A 501 16.39 -20.66 7.40
N LYS A 502 15.10 -20.38 7.14
CA LYS A 502 14.02 -21.38 7.20
C LYS A 502 14.25 -22.53 6.19
N THR A 503 14.57 -22.20 4.95
CA THR A 503 14.82 -23.21 3.91
C THR A 503 16.10 -24.01 4.18
N LEU A 504 17.12 -23.38 4.81
CA LEU A 504 18.30 -24.09 5.29
C LEU A 504 17.98 -25.12 6.38
N ASP A 505 17.08 -24.80 7.33
CA ASP A 505 16.62 -25.77 8.33
C ASP A 505 15.84 -26.91 7.67
N ASN A 506 14.88 -26.62 6.78
CA ASN A 506 14.14 -27.67 6.06
C ASN A 506 15.08 -28.64 5.31
N LEU A 507 16.09 -28.11 4.62
CA LEU A 507 17.12 -28.94 3.98
C LEU A 507 17.96 -29.71 4.99
N GLY A 508 18.24 -29.11 6.15
CA GLY A 508 18.89 -29.76 7.28
C GLY A 508 18.10 -30.96 7.77
N ASP A 509 16.78 -30.77 7.97
CA ASP A 509 15.84 -31.81 8.40
C ASP A 509 15.79 -32.95 7.37
N LEU A 510 15.66 -32.63 6.08
CA LEU A 510 15.69 -33.63 5.01
C LEU A 510 16.97 -34.47 5.05
N TYR A 511 18.14 -33.84 5.20
CA TYR A 511 19.41 -34.57 5.27
C TYR A 511 19.59 -35.30 6.60
N PHE A 512 19.00 -34.81 7.68
CA PHE A 512 18.97 -35.52 8.97
C PHE A 512 18.14 -36.80 8.87
N GLU A 513 16.92 -36.73 8.36
CA GLU A 513 16.03 -37.90 8.19
C GLU A 513 16.59 -38.96 7.23
N THR A 514 17.37 -38.52 6.23
CA THR A 514 18.05 -39.43 5.32
C THR A 514 19.43 -39.94 5.81
N GLY A 515 19.83 -39.61 7.05
CA GLY A 515 21.09 -40.01 7.65
C GLY A 515 22.33 -39.33 7.08
N GLN A 516 22.15 -38.29 6.26
CA GLN A 516 23.24 -37.52 5.62
C GLN A 516 23.74 -36.40 6.55
N TYR A 517 24.08 -36.73 7.80
CA TYR A 517 24.43 -35.79 8.87
C TYR A 517 25.55 -34.80 8.52
N ALA A 518 26.50 -35.21 7.68
CA ALA A 518 27.58 -34.34 7.22
C ALA A 518 27.09 -33.16 6.35
N LYS A 519 25.94 -33.34 5.66
CA LYS A 519 25.32 -32.27 4.89
C LYS A 519 24.40 -31.41 5.77
N ALA A 520 23.73 -32.00 6.74
CA ALA A 520 22.78 -31.27 7.63
C ALA A 520 23.50 -30.27 8.54
N GLU A 521 24.64 -30.64 9.15
CA GLU A 521 25.35 -29.79 10.13
C GLU A 521 25.65 -28.36 9.64
N PRO A 522 26.28 -28.17 8.46
CA PRO A 522 26.58 -26.83 7.98
C PRO A 522 25.32 -25.99 7.65
N LEU A 523 24.21 -26.60 7.30
CA LEU A 523 22.94 -25.93 7.01
C LEU A 523 22.33 -25.36 8.27
N TYR A 524 22.17 -26.17 9.30
CA TYR A 524 21.68 -25.70 10.62
C TYR A 524 22.60 -24.63 11.24
N GLN A 525 23.93 -24.80 11.14
CA GLN A 525 24.86 -23.77 11.64
C GLN A 525 24.72 -22.45 10.91
N ARG A 526 24.46 -22.48 9.60
CA ARG A 526 24.24 -21.28 8.82
C ARG A 526 22.89 -20.63 9.16
N ALA A 527 21.83 -21.42 9.30
CA ALA A 527 20.51 -20.94 9.74
C ALA A 527 20.59 -20.27 11.11
N LEU A 528 21.27 -20.93 12.07
CA LEU A 528 21.51 -20.39 13.39
C LEU A 528 22.19 -19.02 13.34
N LYS A 529 23.29 -18.90 12.59
CA LYS A 529 24.04 -17.65 12.46
C LYS A 529 23.19 -16.52 11.87
N ILE A 530 22.34 -16.81 10.90
CA ILE A 530 21.43 -15.83 10.31
C ILE A 530 20.41 -15.36 11.36
N ARG A 531 19.76 -16.28 12.04
CA ARG A 531 18.76 -15.97 13.07
C ARG A 531 19.36 -15.17 14.24
N GLU A 532 20.52 -15.58 14.76
CA GLU A 532 21.21 -14.81 15.80
C GLU A 532 21.56 -13.38 15.39
N LYS A 533 22.01 -13.21 14.13
CA LYS A 533 22.37 -11.90 13.58
C LYS A 533 21.16 -10.96 13.46
N ILE A 534 20.02 -11.49 13.05
CA ILE A 534 18.82 -10.70 12.70
C ILE A 534 17.91 -10.53 13.92
N LEU A 535 17.57 -11.63 14.59
CA LEU A 535 16.60 -11.67 15.66
C LEU A 535 17.25 -11.51 17.04
N GLY A 536 18.54 -11.77 17.14
CA GLY A 536 19.27 -11.82 18.40
C GLY A 536 19.35 -13.23 18.99
N PRO A 537 20.32 -13.45 19.92
CA PRO A 537 20.65 -14.78 20.41
C PRO A 537 19.60 -15.42 21.34
N GLU A 538 18.63 -14.64 21.80
CA GLU A 538 17.59 -15.08 22.76
C GLU A 538 16.21 -15.30 22.10
N HIS A 539 16.14 -15.27 20.78
CA HIS A 539 14.87 -15.45 20.06
C HIS A 539 14.43 -16.92 20.03
N SER A 540 13.11 -17.17 20.02
CA SER A 540 12.53 -18.54 19.98
C SER A 540 13.05 -19.37 18.81
N SER A 541 13.13 -18.80 17.61
CA SER A 541 13.63 -19.50 16.42
C SER A 541 15.12 -19.89 16.51
N VAL A 542 15.91 -19.19 17.34
CA VAL A 542 17.29 -19.60 17.67
C VAL A 542 17.27 -20.89 18.50
N ALA A 543 16.34 -20.97 19.47
CA ALA A 543 16.21 -22.19 20.28
C ALA A 543 15.74 -23.39 19.46
N GLU A 544 14.89 -23.18 18.44
CA GLU A 544 14.46 -24.23 17.51
C GLU A 544 15.66 -24.82 16.74
N THR A 545 16.45 -23.99 16.04
CA THR A 545 17.65 -24.46 15.31
C THR A 545 18.70 -25.09 16.24
N LEU A 546 18.81 -24.62 17.48
CA LEU A 546 19.69 -25.25 18.47
C LEU A 546 19.23 -26.66 18.85
N ASP A 547 17.91 -26.91 18.93
CA ASP A 547 17.40 -28.28 19.19
C ASP A 547 17.70 -29.21 18.02
N ASP A 548 17.54 -28.74 16.77
CA ASP A 548 17.87 -29.52 15.58
C ASP A 548 19.36 -29.88 15.53
N LEU A 549 20.23 -28.92 15.86
CA LEU A 549 21.66 -29.16 16.02
C LEU A 549 21.99 -30.14 17.15
N ALA A 550 21.29 -30.03 18.28
CA ALA A 550 21.48 -30.96 19.40
C ALA A 550 21.05 -32.37 19.02
N ALA A 551 19.89 -32.53 18.37
CA ALA A 551 19.40 -33.79 17.85
C ALA A 551 20.40 -34.42 16.85
N LEU A 552 20.95 -33.61 15.95
CA LEU A 552 21.99 -34.05 15.01
C LEU A 552 23.24 -34.54 15.72
N TYR A 553 23.75 -33.83 16.74
CA TYR A 553 24.94 -34.24 17.46
C TYR A 553 24.71 -35.51 18.28
N TRP A 554 23.52 -35.70 18.86
CA TRP A 554 23.16 -36.96 19.53
C TRP A 554 23.12 -38.13 18.52
N ALA A 555 22.49 -37.93 17.37
CA ALA A 555 22.44 -38.95 16.31
C ALA A 555 23.86 -39.36 15.81
N LYS A 556 24.82 -38.42 15.84
CA LYS A 556 26.24 -38.66 15.51
C LYS A 556 27.04 -39.24 16.69
N GLY A 557 26.45 -39.49 17.85
CA GLY A 557 27.16 -39.93 19.05
C GLY A 557 28.08 -38.88 19.70
N GLN A 558 27.89 -37.60 19.38
CA GLN A 558 28.71 -36.48 19.83
C GLN A 558 28.07 -35.76 21.05
N SER A 559 27.82 -36.49 22.12
CA SER A 559 27.11 -35.98 23.34
C SER A 559 27.77 -34.72 23.94
N ALA A 560 29.10 -34.66 23.90
CA ALA A 560 29.86 -33.51 24.41
C ALA A 560 29.55 -32.19 23.64
N LYS A 561 29.13 -32.28 22.37
CA LYS A 561 28.66 -31.12 21.57
C LYS A 561 27.17 -30.89 21.74
N ALA A 562 26.37 -31.95 21.86
CA ALA A 562 24.92 -31.87 21.95
C ALA A 562 24.46 -31.20 23.26
N GLU A 563 25.06 -31.54 24.38
CA GLU A 563 24.65 -31.11 25.71
C GLU A 563 24.67 -29.57 25.89
N PRO A 564 25.74 -28.83 25.56
CA PRO A 564 25.76 -27.38 25.72
C PRO A 564 24.80 -26.68 24.76
N VAL A 565 24.57 -27.22 23.57
CA VAL A 565 23.62 -26.67 22.56
C VAL A 565 22.19 -26.82 23.07
N SER A 566 21.83 -28.01 23.58
CA SER A 566 20.50 -28.27 24.18
C SER A 566 20.26 -27.43 25.44
N GLN A 567 21.26 -27.28 26.30
CA GLN A 567 21.15 -26.43 27.49
C GLN A 567 20.92 -24.96 27.11
N ARG A 568 21.58 -24.47 26.06
CA ARG A 568 21.37 -23.13 25.57
C ARG A 568 19.93 -22.94 25.03
N ALA A 569 19.42 -23.88 24.24
CA ALA A 569 18.03 -23.87 23.78
C ALA A 569 17.02 -23.82 24.95
N ALA A 570 17.24 -24.66 25.96
CA ALA A 570 16.41 -24.69 27.16
C ALA A 570 16.47 -23.37 27.95
N GLY A 571 17.65 -22.77 28.08
CA GLY A 571 17.84 -21.44 28.71
C GLY A 571 17.06 -20.34 28.00
N ILE A 572 17.11 -20.26 26.68
CA ILE A 572 16.34 -19.30 25.89
C ILE A 572 14.84 -19.45 26.17
N ARG A 573 14.32 -20.68 26.11
CA ARG A 573 12.89 -20.95 26.40
C ARG A 573 12.48 -20.59 27.81
N ALA A 574 13.34 -20.83 28.79
CA ALA A 574 13.09 -20.47 30.19
C ALA A 574 13.00 -18.93 30.34
N ASN A 575 13.93 -18.20 29.72
CA ASN A 575 13.92 -16.73 29.74
C ASN A 575 12.66 -16.16 29.07
N LEU A 576 12.24 -16.73 27.93
CA LEU A 576 11.02 -16.32 27.23
C LEU A 576 9.76 -16.56 28.07
N LYS A 577 9.72 -17.65 28.85
CA LYS A 577 8.61 -17.91 29.78
C LYS A 577 8.56 -16.95 30.98
N GLN A 578 9.72 -16.58 31.50
CA GLN A 578 9.80 -15.66 32.65
C GLN A 578 9.44 -14.22 32.26
N ASN A 579 9.73 -13.81 31.03
CA ASN A 579 9.44 -12.48 30.54
C ASN A 579 7.99 -12.33 30.02
N ARG A 580 7.15 -13.37 30.09
CA ARG A 580 5.71 -13.24 29.83
C ARG A 580 5.05 -12.48 30.97
N PRO A 581 4.23 -11.47 30.72
CA PRO A 581 3.38 -10.89 31.77
C PRO A 581 2.56 -12.00 32.39
N ALA A 582 2.50 -12.03 33.75
CA ALA A 582 1.69 -13.00 34.47
C ALA A 582 0.24 -12.89 33.94
N GLU A 583 -0.31 -14.02 33.51
CA GLU A 583 -1.74 -14.11 33.20
C GLU A 583 -2.50 -13.68 34.46
N THR A 584 -3.05 -12.49 34.45
CA THR A 584 -4.03 -12.09 35.47
C THR A 584 -5.28 -12.91 35.20
N ASN A 585 -5.48 -13.96 36.04
CA ASN A 585 -6.68 -14.75 36.11
C ASN A 585 -7.96 -13.91 36.21
#